data_5d467d9776e9e8883a2a5adcb0e71917
#
_entry.id   5d467d9776e9e8883a2a5adcb0e71917
#
_cell.length_a   1.000
_cell.length_b   1.000
_cell.length_c   1.000
_cell.angle_alpha   90.00
_cell.angle_beta   90.00
_cell.angle_gamma   90.00
#
_symmetry.space_group_name_H-M   'P 1'
#
loop_
_entity.id
_entity.type
_entity.pdbx_description
1 polymer ?
#
loop_
_entity_poly.entity_id
_entity_poly.type
_entity_poly.pdbx_seq_one_letter_code
_entity_poly.pdbx_strand_id
1 'polypeptide(L)'
;MNESALEGFVKIVELNSFSAAAEALYLSQSALSQQIRTLEGQLQFELFQHVPRRVVLTPSGQDFYPKAKQLIALYQQAVCHARAVQQQEKPPERHLIIAGCHEAMRMFVYDVFSLTSELCLQYTPILGQCANRSEVWRSLKKGEMDLSFQLESAEFYAQGLTFVPLFYMPELCIPIHPPADMPVGRLTLEQALQYRWLPIKEMYQTVYETSLLQEGMDRGVEFTPVGGIRSAAYGDPALKMVPAVYYRRPDLSFVRILDWGRGHRFGVVLGQKREDPVVMAYVRALQQLLPSLSEKLFGLKLEPVEES
;
A
#
# COMPACT_ATOMS: atom_id res chain seq x y z
N MET A 1 -25.40 -1.99 7.86
CA MET A 1 -23.94 -2.06 8.01
C MET A 1 -23.49 -0.72 8.62
N ASN A 2 -22.73 -0.74 9.71
CA ASN A 2 -22.31 0.47 10.43
C ASN A 2 -20.84 0.77 10.07
N GLU A 3 -20.52 2.02 9.67
CA GLU A 3 -19.15 2.49 9.37
C GLU A 3 -18.19 2.19 10.51
N SER A 4 -18.57 2.53 11.75
CA SER A 4 -17.77 2.29 12.95
C SER A 4 -17.36 0.81 13.14
N ALA A 5 -18.22 -0.13 12.74
CA ALA A 5 -17.89 -1.55 12.81
C ALA A 5 -16.92 -1.97 11.70
N LEU A 6 -17.01 -1.39 10.50
CA LEU A 6 -16.02 -1.61 9.44
C LEU A 6 -14.67 -1.02 9.81
N GLU A 7 -14.64 0.20 10.36
CA GLU A 7 -13.41 0.81 10.88
C GLU A 7 -12.79 -0.04 12.00
N GLY A 8 -13.62 -0.54 12.91
CA GLY A 8 -13.21 -1.45 13.96
C GLY A 8 -12.54 -2.70 13.40
N PHE A 9 -13.16 -3.34 12.41
CA PHE A 9 -12.61 -4.50 11.72
C PHE A 9 -11.25 -4.21 11.10
N VAL A 10 -11.17 -3.14 10.30
CA VAL A 10 -9.91 -2.73 9.64
C VAL A 10 -8.83 -2.43 10.67
N LYS A 11 -9.17 -1.72 11.75
CA LYS A 11 -8.21 -1.33 12.79
C LYS A 11 -7.68 -2.52 13.58
N ILE A 12 -8.52 -3.54 13.87
CA ILE A 12 -8.08 -4.78 14.51
C ILE A 12 -7.06 -5.50 13.64
N VAL A 13 -7.30 -5.57 12.33
CA VAL A 13 -6.38 -6.21 11.37
C VAL A 13 -5.06 -5.44 11.30
N GLU A 14 -5.11 -4.10 11.18
CA GLU A 14 -3.92 -3.24 11.08
C GLU A 14 -3.01 -3.32 12.32
N LEU A 15 -3.61 -3.32 13.51
CA LEU A 15 -2.87 -3.34 14.77
C LEU A 15 -2.63 -4.76 15.30
N ASN A 16 -3.18 -5.77 14.62
CA ASN A 16 -3.13 -7.16 15.04
C ASN A 16 -3.52 -7.38 16.52
N SER A 17 -4.45 -6.56 17.03
CA SER A 17 -4.86 -6.55 18.44
C SER A 17 -6.23 -5.89 18.64
N PHE A 18 -7.15 -6.60 19.28
CA PHE A 18 -8.45 -6.04 19.69
C PHE A 18 -8.30 -4.91 20.73
N SER A 19 -7.37 -5.07 21.69
CA SER A 19 -7.15 -4.06 22.73
C SER A 19 -6.54 -2.79 22.16
N ALA A 20 -5.49 -2.90 21.33
CA ALA A 20 -4.86 -1.75 20.70
C ALA A 20 -5.82 -1.03 19.71
N ALA A 21 -6.64 -1.80 18.99
CA ALA A 21 -7.65 -1.21 18.10
C ALA A 21 -8.74 -0.47 18.88
N ALA A 22 -9.20 -1.03 20.00
CA ALA A 22 -10.18 -0.38 20.85
C ALA A 22 -9.64 0.94 21.44
N GLU A 23 -8.41 0.94 21.94
CA GLU A 23 -7.73 2.14 22.43
C GLU A 23 -7.60 3.21 21.32
N ALA A 24 -7.16 2.82 20.13
CA ALA A 24 -7.03 3.72 18.99
C ALA A 24 -8.36 4.32 18.51
N LEU A 25 -9.48 3.64 18.78
CA LEU A 25 -10.84 4.08 18.45
C LEU A 25 -11.59 4.71 19.63
N TYR A 26 -10.93 4.90 20.78
CA TYR A 26 -11.53 5.41 22.02
C TYR A 26 -12.71 4.57 22.50
N LEU A 27 -12.66 3.25 22.34
CA LEU A 27 -13.67 2.30 22.73
C LEU A 27 -13.15 1.35 23.83
N SER A 28 -14.05 0.70 24.56
CA SER A 28 -13.67 -0.47 25.35
C SER A 28 -13.49 -1.69 24.43
N GLN A 29 -12.60 -2.60 24.79
CA GLN A 29 -12.42 -3.84 24.03
C GLN A 29 -13.72 -4.66 23.90
N SER A 30 -14.56 -4.66 24.94
CA SER A 30 -15.87 -5.31 24.94
C SER A 30 -16.83 -4.68 23.94
N ALA A 31 -16.86 -3.34 23.85
CA ALA A 31 -17.67 -2.63 22.88
C ALA A 31 -17.23 -2.91 21.45
N LEU A 32 -15.92 -2.87 21.18
CA LEU A 32 -15.38 -3.20 19.87
C LEU A 32 -15.69 -4.67 19.48
N SER A 33 -15.50 -5.61 20.40
CA SER A 33 -15.84 -7.01 20.16
C SER A 33 -17.32 -7.22 19.84
N GLN A 34 -18.21 -6.47 20.52
CA GLN A 34 -19.64 -6.53 20.26
C GLN A 34 -19.99 -5.94 18.88
N GLN A 35 -19.33 -4.85 18.48
CA GLN A 35 -19.49 -4.27 17.13
C GLN A 35 -19.08 -5.28 16.04
N ILE A 36 -17.95 -5.97 16.23
CA ILE A 36 -17.49 -7.00 15.27
C ILE A 36 -18.47 -8.15 15.17
N ARG A 37 -18.97 -8.70 16.30
CA ARG A 37 -19.99 -9.76 16.28
C ARG A 37 -21.27 -9.31 15.57
N THR A 38 -21.67 -8.07 15.76
CA THR A 38 -22.83 -7.50 15.06
C THR A 38 -22.59 -7.41 13.57
N LEU A 39 -21.37 -7.01 13.16
CA LEU A 39 -20.97 -6.95 11.76
C LEU A 39 -20.97 -8.35 11.12
N GLU A 40 -20.34 -9.34 11.77
CA GLU A 40 -20.31 -10.74 11.32
C GLU A 40 -21.73 -11.32 11.18
N GLY A 41 -22.61 -11.02 12.14
CA GLY A 41 -24.02 -11.39 12.08
C GLY A 41 -24.76 -10.77 10.90
N GLN A 42 -24.47 -9.52 10.53
CA GLN A 42 -25.04 -8.86 9.35
C GLN A 42 -24.46 -9.42 8.04
N LEU A 43 -23.19 -9.79 8.03
CA LEU A 43 -22.51 -10.36 6.86
C LEU A 43 -22.85 -11.84 6.67
N GLN A 44 -23.33 -12.53 7.71
CA GLN A 44 -23.61 -13.97 7.75
C GLN A 44 -22.35 -14.84 7.51
N PHE A 45 -21.18 -14.30 7.86
CA PHE A 45 -19.91 -15.03 7.92
C PHE A 45 -19.00 -14.42 8.97
N GLU A 46 -18.08 -15.23 9.51
CA GLU A 46 -17.08 -14.80 10.47
C GLU A 46 -15.91 -14.11 9.75
N LEU A 47 -15.41 -13.03 10.34
CA LEU A 47 -14.23 -12.30 9.88
C LEU A 47 -12.96 -12.81 10.55
N PHE A 48 -13.06 -13.22 11.83
CA PHE A 48 -11.95 -13.71 12.62
C PHE A 48 -12.14 -15.17 13.04
N GLN A 49 -11.04 -15.90 13.09
CA GLN A 49 -11.00 -17.25 13.68
C GLN A 49 -10.96 -17.14 15.20
N HIS A 50 -11.65 -18.03 15.89
CA HIS A 50 -11.60 -18.11 17.35
C HIS A 50 -10.30 -18.78 17.85
N VAL A 51 -9.18 -18.05 17.73
CA VAL A 51 -7.87 -18.50 18.22
C VAL A 51 -7.51 -17.69 19.47
N PRO A 52 -7.26 -18.37 20.65
CA PRO A 52 -6.90 -17.65 21.86
C PRO A 52 -5.66 -16.78 21.69
N ARG A 53 -5.74 -15.53 22.13
CA ARG A 53 -4.63 -14.57 22.16
C ARG A 53 -4.01 -14.22 20.79
N ARG A 54 -4.68 -14.51 19.68
CA ARG A 54 -4.22 -14.16 18.34
C ARG A 54 -5.36 -13.57 17.50
N VAL A 55 -5.03 -12.61 16.69
CA VAL A 55 -5.93 -12.09 15.64
C VAL A 55 -5.61 -12.85 14.35
N VAL A 56 -6.55 -13.70 13.92
CA VAL A 56 -6.39 -14.47 12.69
C VAL A 56 -7.65 -14.30 11.88
N LEU A 57 -7.52 -13.85 10.62
CA LEU A 57 -8.64 -13.74 9.71
C LEU A 57 -9.10 -15.12 9.22
N THR A 58 -10.41 -15.24 9.01
CA THR A 58 -10.95 -16.35 8.21
C THR A 58 -10.64 -16.12 6.71
N PRO A 59 -10.77 -17.11 5.82
CA PRO A 59 -10.67 -16.89 4.38
C PRO A 59 -11.63 -15.80 3.87
N SER A 60 -12.87 -15.77 4.40
CA SER A 60 -13.84 -14.71 4.10
C SER A 60 -13.39 -13.35 4.63
N GLY A 61 -12.80 -13.29 5.84
CA GLY A 61 -12.23 -12.08 6.41
C GLY A 61 -11.06 -11.52 5.59
N GLN A 62 -10.21 -12.40 5.06
CA GLN A 62 -9.09 -12.02 4.19
C GLN A 62 -9.60 -11.40 2.88
N ASP A 63 -10.59 -12.01 2.23
CA ASP A 63 -11.22 -11.48 1.02
C ASP A 63 -11.98 -10.18 1.29
N PHE A 64 -12.65 -10.09 2.44
CA PHE A 64 -13.46 -8.93 2.81
C PHE A 64 -12.62 -7.72 3.25
N TYR A 65 -11.44 -7.91 3.83
CA TYR A 65 -10.61 -6.82 4.35
C TYR A 65 -10.31 -5.70 3.33
N PRO A 66 -9.81 -5.98 2.12
CA PRO A 66 -9.61 -4.94 1.12
C PRO A 66 -10.91 -4.24 0.71
N LYS A 67 -12.00 -4.99 0.64
CA LYS A 67 -13.33 -4.45 0.30
C LYS A 67 -13.88 -3.55 1.40
N ALA A 68 -13.65 -3.89 2.67
CA ALA A 68 -14.04 -3.06 3.81
C ALA A 68 -13.33 -1.69 3.77
N LYS A 69 -12.03 -1.65 3.46
CA LYS A 69 -11.27 -0.40 3.27
C LYS A 69 -11.85 0.45 2.13
N GLN A 70 -12.21 -0.19 1.01
CA GLN A 70 -12.84 0.49 -0.12
C GLN A 70 -14.19 1.10 0.25
N LEU A 71 -15.02 0.37 1.00
CA LEU A 71 -16.33 0.84 1.46
C LEU A 71 -16.20 2.04 2.41
N ILE A 72 -15.25 2.00 3.35
CA ILE A 72 -14.97 3.12 4.25
C ILE A 72 -14.56 4.37 3.45
N ALA A 73 -13.61 4.22 2.53
CA ALA A 73 -13.15 5.33 1.70
C ALA A 73 -14.28 5.92 0.86
N LEU A 74 -15.11 5.08 0.24
CA LEU A 74 -16.27 5.52 -0.55
C LEU A 74 -17.31 6.25 0.31
N TYR A 75 -17.58 5.73 1.51
CA TYR A 75 -18.49 6.38 2.45
C TYR A 75 -17.99 7.76 2.87
N GLN A 76 -16.72 7.86 3.27
CA GLN A 76 -16.10 9.13 3.67
C GLN A 76 -16.11 10.13 2.52
N GLN A 77 -15.82 9.69 1.30
CA GLN A 77 -15.94 10.51 0.10
C GLN A 77 -17.38 11.04 -0.10
N ALA A 78 -18.37 10.18 0.02
CA ALA A 78 -19.77 10.55 -0.16
C ALA A 78 -20.22 11.58 0.91
N VAL A 79 -19.84 11.37 2.17
CA VAL A 79 -20.14 12.29 3.28
C VAL A 79 -19.44 13.64 3.07
N CYS A 80 -18.17 13.63 2.68
CA CYS A 80 -17.39 14.82 2.40
C CYS A 80 -18.06 15.65 1.28
N HIS A 81 -18.43 15.00 0.18
CA HIS A 81 -19.13 15.64 -0.93
C HIS A 81 -20.49 16.21 -0.52
N ALA A 82 -21.27 15.46 0.26
CA ALA A 82 -22.58 15.93 0.75
C ALA A 82 -22.45 17.15 1.69
N ARG A 83 -21.42 17.19 2.53
CA ARG A 83 -21.11 18.35 3.39
C ARG A 83 -20.72 19.58 2.58
N ALA A 84 -19.89 19.42 1.54
CA ALA A 84 -19.53 20.51 0.63
C ALA A 84 -20.78 21.10 -0.05
N VAL A 85 -21.69 20.25 -0.52
CA VAL A 85 -22.98 20.69 -1.08
C VAL A 85 -23.82 21.44 -0.06
N GLN A 86 -23.89 20.96 1.20
CA GLN A 86 -24.66 21.60 2.27
C GLN A 86 -24.10 22.99 2.64
N GLN A 87 -22.77 23.14 2.62
CA GLN A 87 -22.09 24.41 2.91
C GLN A 87 -22.14 25.40 1.75
N GLN A 88 -22.80 25.06 0.65
CA GLN A 88 -22.79 25.80 -0.62
C GLN A 88 -21.37 26.00 -1.20
N GLU A 89 -20.42 25.20 -0.72
CA GLU A 89 -19.12 25.12 -1.36
C GLU A 89 -19.28 24.46 -2.73
N LYS A 90 -18.70 25.06 -3.74
CA LYS A 90 -18.75 24.51 -5.09
C LYS A 90 -18.10 23.11 -5.06
N PRO A 91 -18.82 22.03 -5.43
CA PRO A 91 -18.22 20.71 -5.46
C PRO A 91 -16.98 20.74 -6.37
N PRO A 92 -15.99 19.88 -6.16
CA PRO A 92 -14.78 19.89 -6.96
C PRO A 92 -15.15 19.86 -8.45
N GLU A 93 -14.63 20.82 -9.19
CA GLU A 93 -14.97 21.02 -10.61
C GLU A 93 -14.52 19.85 -11.49
N ARG A 94 -13.67 19.00 -10.96
CA ARG A 94 -13.09 17.91 -11.72
C ARG A 94 -12.78 16.69 -10.86
N HIS A 95 -13.14 15.53 -11.39
CA HIS A 95 -12.67 14.24 -10.87
C HIS A 95 -11.24 13.98 -11.31
N LEU A 96 -10.44 13.41 -10.41
CA LEU A 96 -9.11 12.90 -10.71
C LEU A 96 -9.18 11.39 -10.86
N ILE A 97 -8.90 10.88 -12.06
CA ILE A 97 -8.90 9.44 -12.32
C ILE A 97 -7.50 8.91 -12.07
N ILE A 98 -7.36 8.13 -11.00
CA ILE A 98 -6.09 7.57 -10.54
C ILE A 98 -5.99 6.11 -10.96
N ALA A 99 -4.97 5.77 -11.71
CA ALA A 99 -4.77 4.42 -12.18
C ALA A 99 -4.13 3.52 -11.13
N GLY A 100 -4.67 2.30 -10.98
CA GLY A 100 -4.08 1.25 -10.17
C GLY A 100 -4.30 -0.11 -10.80
N CYS A 101 -3.24 -0.79 -11.20
CA CYS A 101 -3.33 -2.15 -11.75
C CYS A 101 -3.10 -3.24 -10.70
N HIS A 102 -2.68 -2.87 -9.51
CA HIS A 102 -2.21 -3.79 -8.49
C HIS A 102 -3.00 -3.64 -7.20
N GLU A 103 -3.34 -4.74 -6.56
CA GLU A 103 -4.14 -4.71 -5.34
C GLU A 103 -3.45 -3.90 -4.22
N ALA A 104 -2.17 -4.16 -3.95
CA ALA A 104 -1.43 -3.40 -2.95
C ALA A 104 -1.37 -1.91 -3.28
N MET A 105 -1.21 -1.54 -4.56
CA MET A 105 -1.23 -0.16 -5.00
C MET A 105 -2.62 0.45 -4.87
N ARG A 106 -3.68 -0.28 -5.19
CA ARG A 106 -5.06 0.18 -4.97
C ARG A 106 -5.33 0.41 -3.48
N MET A 107 -4.88 -0.51 -2.62
CA MET A 107 -4.98 -0.35 -1.16
C MET A 107 -4.25 0.90 -0.69
N PHE A 108 -3.04 1.14 -1.18
CA PHE A 108 -2.29 2.37 -0.90
C PHE A 108 -3.06 3.62 -1.32
N VAL A 109 -3.65 3.63 -2.50
CA VAL A 109 -4.45 4.77 -3.00
C VAL A 109 -5.65 5.04 -2.09
N TYR A 110 -6.35 4.01 -1.60
CA TYR A 110 -7.44 4.17 -0.63
C TYR A 110 -6.94 4.70 0.72
N ASP A 111 -5.78 4.25 1.19
CA ASP A 111 -5.17 4.77 2.41
C ASP A 111 -4.81 6.25 2.27
N VAL A 112 -4.23 6.64 1.14
CA VAL A 112 -3.95 8.06 0.83
C VAL A 112 -5.24 8.87 0.85
N PHE A 113 -6.31 8.40 0.21
CA PHE A 113 -7.60 9.11 0.21
C PHE A 113 -8.19 9.24 1.62
N SER A 114 -8.16 8.17 2.40
CA SER A 114 -8.65 8.17 3.77
C SER A 114 -7.90 9.17 4.67
N LEU A 115 -6.59 9.26 4.51
CA LEU A 115 -5.74 10.14 5.33
C LEU A 115 -5.65 11.58 4.80
N THR A 116 -5.99 11.80 3.54
CA THR A 116 -6.00 13.12 2.90
C THR A 116 -7.42 13.60 2.64
N SER A 117 -8.35 13.34 3.57
CA SER A 117 -9.78 13.68 3.44
C SER A 117 -10.02 15.17 3.12
N GLU A 118 -9.17 16.07 3.61
CA GLU A 118 -9.22 17.50 3.29
C GLU A 118 -9.02 17.77 1.79
N LEU A 119 -8.21 16.96 1.10
CA LEU A 119 -8.05 17.05 -0.36
C LEU A 119 -9.30 16.59 -1.10
N CYS A 120 -10.11 15.73 -0.51
CA CYS A 120 -11.37 15.28 -1.10
C CYS A 120 -12.42 16.40 -1.21
N LEU A 121 -12.27 17.47 -0.43
CA LEU A 121 -13.09 18.69 -0.58
C LEU A 121 -12.77 19.47 -1.86
N GLN A 122 -11.52 19.40 -2.32
CA GLN A 122 -11.04 20.10 -3.51
C GLN A 122 -11.03 19.21 -4.77
N TYR A 123 -10.82 17.91 -4.59
CA TYR A 123 -10.69 16.94 -5.66
C TYR A 123 -11.52 15.70 -5.35
N THR A 124 -12.27 15.21 -6.32
CA THR A 124 -12.97 13.93 -6.21
C THR A 124 -12.15 12.84 -6.90
N PRO A 125 -11.31 12.08 -6.16
CA PRO A 125 -10.52 11.03 -6.76
C PRO A 125 -11.38 9.82 -7.13
N ILE A 126 -11.19 9.31 -8.34
CA ILE A 126 -11.82 8.08 -8.84
C ILE A 126 -10.72 7.07 -9.15
N LEU A 127 -10.83 5.88 -8.57
CA LEU A 127 -9.88 4.82 -8.88
C LEU A 127 -10.23 4.15 -10.21
N GLY A 128 -9.40 4.39 -11.22
CA GLY A 128 -9.46 3.71 -12.51
C GLY A 128 -8.89 2.29 -12.39
N GLN A 129 -9.55 1.33 -13.01
CA GLN A 129 -9.09 -0.05 -13.05
C GLN A 129 -8.30 -0.32 -14.33
N CYS A 130 -7.13 -0.92 -14.18
CA CYS A 130 -6.32 -1.42 -15.28
C CYS A 130 -5.90 -2.85 -14.99
N ALA A 131 -5.90 -3.69 -16.00
CA ALA A 131 -5.52 -5.10 -15.87
C ALA A 131 -4.00 -5.27 -15.71
N ASN A 132 -3.21 -4.36 -16.28
CA ASN A 132 -1.75 -4.43 -16.27
C ASN A 132 -1.11 -3.06 -16.48
N ARG A 133 0.22 -2.99 -16.30
CA ARG A 133 1.02 -1.78 -16.43
C ARG A 133 0.92 -1.12 -17.83
N SER A 134 0.94 -1.91 -18.89
CA SER A 134 0.87 -1.39 -20.26
C SER A 134 -0.46 -0.68 -20.52
N GLU A 135 -1.52 -1.14 -19.88
CA GLU A 135 -2.82 -0.47 -19.95
C GLU A 135 -2.82 0.86 -19.18
N VAL A 136 -2.21 0.91 -18.00
CA VAL A 136 -1.99 2.17 -17.25
C VAL A 136 -1.27 3.20 -18.11
N TRP A 137 -0.16 2.81 -18.74
CA TRP A 137 0.62 3.72 -19.56
C TRP A 137 -0.15 4.22 -20.79
N ARG A 138 -0.88 3.32 -21.45
CA ARG A 138 -1.75 3.68 -22.59
C ARG A 138 -2.81 4.69 -22.18
N SER A 139 -3.48 4.47 -21.04
CA SER A 139 -4.54 5.34 -20.56
C SER A 139 -4.01 6.71 -20.09
N LEU A 140 -2.83 6.75 -19.47
CA LEU A 140 -2.15 8.01 -19.13
C LEU A 140 -1.78 8.81 -20.41
N LYS A 141 -1.23 8.13 -21.44
CA LYS A 141 -0.88 8.77 -22.70
C LYS A 141 -2.09 9.32 -23.44
N LYS A 142 -3.25 8.66 -23.35
CA LYS A 142 -4.50 9.11 -23.99
C LYS A 142 -5.25 10.14 -23.15
N GLY A 143 -4.81 10.43 -21.91
CA GLY A 143 -5.52 11.31 -20.99
C GLY A 143 -6.83 10.73 -20.45
N GLU A 144 -7.05 9.41 -20.59
CA GLU A 144 -8.17 8.68 -20.00
C GLU A 144 -8.01 8.59 -18.46
N MET A 145 -6.78 8.65 -17.98
CA MET A 145 -6.41 8.72 -16.57
C MET A 145 -5.51 9.92 -16.32
N ASP A 146 -5.58 10.47 -15.12
CA ASP A 146 -4.86 11.68 -14.73
C ASP A 146 -3.45 11.36 -14.23
N LEU A 147 -3.35 10.36 -13.34
CA LEU A 147 -2.09 9.96 -12.71
C LEU A 147 -2.09 8.49 -12.28
N SER A 148 -0.91 7.96 -11.98
CA SER A 148 -0.72 6.65 -11.35
C SER A 148 0.40 6.70 -10.33
N PHE A 149 0.20 6.07 -9.17
CA PHE A 149 1.27 5.89 -8.18
C PHE A 149 2.17 4.73 -8.59
N GLN A 150 3.47 4.97 -8.66
CA GLN A 150 4.45 3.97 -9.12
C GLN A 150 5.81 4.16 -8.41
N LEU A 151 6.60 3.10 -8.40
CA LEU A 151 8.04 3.22 -8.18
C LEU A 151 8.71 3.71 -9.45
N GLU A 152 9.75 4.54 -9.30
CA GLU A 152 10.49 5.08 -10.46
C GLU A 152 11.03 3.98 -11.37
N SER A 153 10.95 4.20 -12.66
CA SER A 153 11.42 3.26 -13.68
C SER A 153 11.87 3.99 -14.93
N ALA A 154 13.00 3.60 -15.49
CA ALA A 154 13.49 4.13 -16.77
C ALA A 154 12.49 3.93 -17.92
N GLU A 155 11.61 2.93 -17.83
CA GLU A 155 10.58 2.64 -18.81
C GLU A 155 9.57 3.80 -18.96
N PHE A 156 9.29 4.55 -17.88
CA PHE A 156 8.38 5.71 -17.98
C PHE A 156 8.90 6.75 -18.96
N TYR A 157 10.17 7.06 -18.81
CA TYR A 157 10.84 8.06 -19.66
C TYR A 157 10.91 7.58 -21.10
N ALA A 158 11.23 6.30 -21.34
CA ALA A 158 11.21 5.70 -22.67
C ALA A 158 9.81 5.74 -23.33
N GLN A 159 8.75 5.76 -22.51
CA GLN A 159 7.37 5.88 -22.97
C GLN A 159 6.89 7.34 -23.12
N GLY A 160 7.72 8.33 -22.83
CA GLY A 160 7.35 9.75 -22.86
C GLY A 160 6.43 10.16 -21.70
N LEU A 161 6.42 9.39 -20.62
CA LEU A 161 5.70 9.70 -19.38
C LEU A 161 6.61 10.53 -18.46
N THR A 162 5.99 11.31 -17.57
CA THR A 162 6.70 12.12 -16.58
C THR A 162 6.54 11.51 -15.21
N PHE A 163 7.62 11.38 -14.48
CA PHE A 163 7.62 10.93 -13.10
C PHE A 163 7.85 12.10 -12.14
N VAL A 164 6.98 12.22 -11.15
CA VAL A 164 7.11 13.22 -10.06
C VAL A 164 7.33 12.46 -8.76
N PRO A 165 8.52 12.57 -8.16
CA PRO A 165 8.83 11.87 -6.93
C PRO A 165 8.07 12.45 -5.72
N LEU A 166 7.68 11.58 -4.79
CA LEU A 166 7.03 11.96 -3.53
C LEU A 166 7.93 11.66 -2.33
N PHE A 167 8.47 10.45 -2.24
CA PHE A 167 9.34 10.02 -1.14
C PHE A 167 10.17 8.79 -1.54
N TYR A 168 11.14 8.44 -0.68
CA TYR A 168 11.87 7.19 -0.80
C TYR A 168 11.10 6.07 -0.10
N MET A 169 10.74 5.02 -0.85
CA MET A 169 10.07 3.84 -0.34
C MET A 169 11.10 2.78 0.02
N PRO A 170 11.21 2.40 1.30
CA PRO A 170 12.17 1.40 1.72
C PRO A 170 11.79 0.01 1.21
N GLU A 171 12.80 -0.84 1.07
CA GLU A 171 12.61 -2.24 0.76
C GLU A 171 12.25 -3.02 2.02
N LEU A 172 11.29 -3.90 1.86
CA LEU A 172 10.92 -4.89 2.87
C LEU A 172 11.16 -6.29 2.33
N CYS A 173 11.37 -7.23 3.21
CA CYS A 173 11.46 -8.64 2.87
C CYS A 173 10.32 -9.42 3.52
N ILE A 174 9.77 -10.37 2.79
CA ILE A 174 8.90 -11.41 3.34
C ILE A 174 9.78 -12.61 3.62
N PRO A 175 9.90 -13.06 4.89
CA PRO A 175 10.60 -14.27 5.21
C PRO A 175 9.78 -15.50 4.76
N ILE A 176 10.42 -16.39 4.04
CA ILE A 176 9.86 -17.67 3.59
C ILE A 176 10.49 -18.78 4.44
N HIS A 177 9.67 -19.57 5.10
CA HIS A 177 10.12 -20.61 6.05
C HIS A 177 11.18 -20.09 7.04
N PRO A 178 10.89 -19.01 7.80
CA PRO A 178 11.89 -18.42 8.71
C PRO A 178 12.27 -19.44 9.79
N PRO A 179 13.56 -19.56 10.11
CA PRO A 179 13.98 -20.35 11.26
C PRO A 179 13.49 -19.69 12.56
N ALA A 180 13.37 -20.49 13.63
CA ALA A 180 12.78 -20.02 14.90
C ALA A 180 13.60 -18.92 15.58
N ASP A 181 14.87 -18.82 15.29
CA ASP A 181 15.82 -17.83 15.81
C ASP A 181 15.97 -16.59 14.92
N MET A 182 15.22 -16.50 13.82
CA MET A 182 15.26 -15.32 12.95
C MET A 182 14.79 -14.07 13.72
N PRO A 183 15.56 -12.97 13.70
CA PRO A 183 15.14 -11.73 14.35
C PRO A 183 13.81 -11.22 13.81
N VAL A 184 12.89 -10.86 14.68
CA VAL A 184 11.56 -10.38 14.29
C VAL A 184 11.63 -8.93 13.82
N GLY A 185 11.13 -8.69 12.64
CA GLY A 185 10.86 -7.36 12.09
C GLY A 185 12.07 -6.61 11.53
N ARG A 186 13.32 -6.98 11.89
CA ARG A 186 14.53 -6.25 11.47
C ARG A 186 15.71 -7.19 11.29
N LEU A 187 16.46 -7.00 10.20
CA LEU A 187 17.77 -7.65 9.95
C LEU A 187 18.77 -6.60 9.51
N THR A 188 20.05 -6.81 9.82
CA THR A 188 21.12 -6.11 9.10
C THR A 188 21.32 -6.80 7.73
N LEU A 189 21.98 -6.12 6.78
CA LEU A 189 22.32 -6.74 5.50
C LEU A 189 23.20 -7.99 5.70
N GLU A 190 24.18 -7.94 6.61
CA GLU A 190 25.04 -9.08 6.95
C GLU A 190 24.22 -10.30 7.43
N GLN A 191 23.23 -10.08 8.29
CA GLN A 191 22.32 -11.14 8.71
C GLN A 191 21.44 -11.64 7.55
N ALA A 192 20.97 -10.73 6.72
CA ALA A 192 20.11 -11.05 5.58
C ALA A 192 20.86 -11.83 4.49
N LEU A 193 22.18 -11.60 4.29
CA LEU A 193 23.02 -12.33 3.35
C LEU A 193 23.20 -13.81 3.72
N GLN A 194 22.87 -14.21 4.93
CA GLN A 194 22.88 -15.64 5.33
C GLN A 194 21.70 -16.43 4.77
N TYR A 195 20.68 -15.74 4.26
CA TYR A 195 19.49 -16.36 3.67
C TYR A 195 19.56 -16.33 2.15
N ARG A 196 18.84 -17.25 1.52
CA ARG A 196 18.62 -17.22 0.08
C ARG A 196 17.68 -16.07 -0.28
N TRP A 197 17.94 -15.41 -1.39
CA TRP A 197 17.10 -14.33 -1.86
C TRP A 197 16.27 -14.77 -3.06
N LEU A 198 14.97 -14.52 -2.98
CA LEU A 198 14.02 -14.78 -4.06
C LEU A 198 13.71 -13.50 -4.80
N PRO A 199 13.78 -13.50 -6.15
CA PRO A 199 13.37 -12.35 -6.93
C PRO A 199 11.88 -12.11 -6.80
N ILE A 200 11.47 -10.86 -6.99
CA ILE A 200 10.06 -10.48 -7.05
C ILE A 200 9.49 -11.05 -8.36
N LYS A 201 8.57 -12.01 -8.26
CA LYS A 201 7.88 -12.55 -9.42
C LYS A 201 6.56 -11.80 -9.58
N GLU A 202 6.23 -11.41 -10.80
CA GLU A 202 4.89 -11.14 -11.32
C GLU A 202 4.44 -9.71 -11.59
N MET A 203 5.06 -8.63 -11.06
CA MET A 203 4.42 -7.32 -11.29
C MET A 203 5.32 -6.14 -11.59
N TYR A 204 6.58 -6.24 -11.25
CA TYR A 204 7.56 -5.18 -11.47
C TYR A 204 8.65 -5.63 -12.45
N GLN A 205 8.27 -6.49 -13.35
CA GLN A 205 9.13 -7.48 -14.05
C GLN A 205 10.22 -6.93 -14.97
N THR A 206 10.47 -5.66 -15.13
CA THR A 206 11.52 -5.32 -16.10
C THR A 206 12.59 -4.37 -15.61
N VAL A 207 12.27 -3.26 -14.97
CA VAL A 207 13.28 -2.26 -14.62
C VAL A 207 13.52 -2.14 -13.13
N TYR A 208 12.46 -2.16 -12.33
CA TYR A 208 12.59 -2.15 -10.88
C TYR A 208 13.34 -3.39 -10.38
N GLU A 209 12.94 -4.56 -10.86
CA GLU A 209 13.59 -5.82 -10.55
C GLU A 209 15.06 -5.82 -10.99
N THR A 210 15.36 -5.28 -12.16
CA THR A 210 16.74 -5.18 -12.66
C THR A 210 17.58 -4.24 -11.80
N SER A 211 17.07 -3.07 -11.43
CA SER A 211 17.76 -2.11 -10.58
C SER A 211 17.99 -2.67 -9.18
N LEU A 212 16.97 -3.30 -8.60
CA LEU A 212 17.03 -3.92 -7.30
C LEU A 212 17.97 -5.12 -7.26
N LEU A 213 17.91 -5.97 -8.28
CA LEU A 213 18.82 -7.10 -8.43
C LEU A 213 20.27 -6.62 -8.57
N GLN A 214 20.50 -5.57 -9.37
CA GLN A 214 21.84 -5.01 -9.53
C GLN A 214 22.35 -4.42 -8.22
N GLU A 215 21.56 -3.60 -7.53
CA GLU A 215 21.92 -3.05 -6.23
C GLU A 215 22.20 -4.17 -5.21
N GLY A 216 21.39 -5.23 -5.20
CA GLY A 216 21.61 -6.39 -4.36
C GLY A 216 22.92 -7.10 -4.70
N MET A 217 23.18 -7.37 -5.97
CA MET A 217 24.43 -8.00 -6.41
C MET A 217 25.66 -7.15 -6.07
N ASP A 218 25.59 -5.85 -6.22
CA ASP A 218 26.64 -4.90 -5.82
C ASP A 218 26.92 -4.92 -4.32
N ARG A 219 25.95 -5.36 -3.52
CA ARG A 219 26.03 -5.55 -2.06
C ARG A 219 26.33 -6.99 -1.64
N GLY A 220 26.58 -7.88 -2.57
CA GLY A 220 26.92 -9.29 -2.31
C GLY A 220 25.71 -10.22 -2.17
N VAL A 221 24.51 -9.79 -2.56
CA VAL A 221 23.33 -10.66 -2.56
C VAL A 221 23.38 -11.64 -3.74
N GLU A 222 23.25 -12.92 -3.45
CA GLU A 222 23.09 -13.96 -4.46
C GLU A 222 21.60 -14.29 -4.63
N PHE A 223 21.03 -13.89 -5.76
CA PHE A 223 19.64 -14.21 -6.07
C PHE A 223 19.48 -15.62 -6.62
N THR A 224 18.53 -16.35 -6.08
CA THR A 224 18.19 -17.68 -6.57
C THR A 224 17.55 -17.57 -7.96
N PRO A 225 18.06 -18.28 -8.99
CA PRO A 225 17.41 -18.30 -10.30
C PRO A 225 15.95 -18.74 -10.24
N VAL A 226 15.14 -18.29 -11.19
CA VAL A 226 13.67 -18.59 -11.25
C VAL A 226 13.39 -20.11 -11.17
N GLY A 227 14.26 -20.95 -11.73
CA GLY A 227 14.19 -22.41 -11.59
C GLY A 227 14.41 -22.94 -10.17
N GLY A 228 15.12 -22.19 -9.33
CA GLY A 228 15.39 -22.53 -7.93
C GLY A 228 14.26 -22.12 -6.96
N ILE A 229 13.24 -21.37 -7.42
CA ILE A 229 12.07 -21.00 -6.60
C ILE A 229 11.30 -22.25 -6.14
N ARG A 230 11.30 -23.32 -6.94
CA ARG A 230 10.71 -24.61 -6.52
C ARG A 230 11.42 -25.20 -5.30
N SER A 231 12.72 -25.03 -5.18
CA SER A 231 13.51 -25.51 -4.03
C SER A 231 13.17 -24.73 -2.75
N ALA A 232 13.01 -23.41 -2.83
CA ALA A 232 12.59 -22.61 -1.67
C ALA A 232 11.15 -22.94 -1.21
N ALA A 233 10.30 -23.45 -2.10
CA ALA A 233 8.98 -23.96 -1.74
C ALA A 233 9.03 -25.26 -0.91
N TYR A 234 10.20 -25.92 -0.81
CA TYR A 234 10.38 -27.17 -0.08
C TYR A 234 11.01 -27.02 1.32
N GLY A 235 10.97 -25.82 1.90
CA GLY A 235 11.27 -25.61 3.32
C GLY A 235 12.61 -24.91 3.61
N ASP A 236 13.39 -24.53 2.61
CA ASP A 236 14.63 -23.78 2.83
C ASP A 236 14.30 -22.32 3.23
N PRO A 237 14.94 -21.79 4.29
CA PRO A 237 14.79 -20.38 4.65
C PRO A 237 15.21 -19.43 3.53
N ALA A 238 14.34 -18.46 3.22
CA ALA A 238 14.62 -17.48 2.18
C ALA A 238 13.99 -16.11 2.51
N LEU A 239 14.50 -15.07 1.85
CA LEU A 239 13.93 -13.71 1.89
C LEU A 239 13.41 -13.36 0.50
N LYS A 240 12.19 -12.83 0.44
CA LYS A 240 11.59 -12.28 -0.78
C LYS A 240 11.46 -10.77 -0.64
N MET A 241 12.17 -10.01 -1.44
CA MET A 241 12.04 -8.55 -1.46
C MET A 241 10.67 -8.11 -1.96
N VAL A 242 10.12 -7.08 -1.32
CA VAL A 242 8.84 -6.45 -1.70
C VAL A 242 8.85 -4.97 -1.37
N PRO A 243 8.18 -4.12 -2.16
CA PRO A 243 8.01 -2.71 -1.81
C PRO A 243 7.19 -2.53 -0.53
N ALA A 244 7.44 -1.46 0.22
CA ALA A 244 6.76 -1.17 1.48
C ALA A 244 5.24 -0.98 1.35
N VAL A 245 4.69 -0.78 0.14
CA VAL A 245 3.23 -0.77 -0.09
C VAL A 245 2.54 -2.07 0.34
N TYR A 246 3.30 -3.17 0.47
CA TYR A 246 2.79 -4.45 0.97
C TYR A 246 2.76 -4.53 2.51
N TYR A 247 3.35 -3.58 3.23
CA TYR A 247 3.49 -3.63 4.68
C TYR A 247 2.17 -3.88 5.44
N ARG A 248 1.05 -3.44 4.89
CA ARG A 248 -0.27 -3.60 5.52
C ARG A 248 -1.03 -4.86 5.12
N ARG A 249 -0.36 -5.82 4.51
CA ARG A 249 -0.94 -7.15 4.27
C ARG A 249 -0.95 -7.93 5.58
N PRO A 250 -2.14 -8.20 6.18
CA PRO A 250 -2.23 -8.85 7.50
C PRO A 250 -1.83 -10.33 7.48
N ASP A 251 -1.80 -10.92 6.29
CA ASP A 251 -1.41 -12.30 6.03
C ASP A 251 0.10 -12.49 5.85
N LEU A 252 0.86 -11.40 5.86
CA LEU A 252 2.30 -11.42 5.62
C LEU A 252 3.07 -10.90 6.84
N SER A 253 4.16 -11.57 7.17
CA SER A 253 5.18 -11.07 8.08
C SER A 253 6.25 -10.35 7.28
N PHE A 254 6.74 -9.23 7.77
CA PHE A 254 7.75 -8.42 7.08
C PHE A 254 9.00 -8.24 7.94
N VAL A 255 10.13 -8.18 7.25
CA VAL A 255 11.42 -7.86 7.83
C VAL A 255 12.01 -6.69 7.06
N ARG A 256 12.49 -5.67 7.77
CA ARG A 256 13.22 -4.54 7.19
C ARG A 256 14.72 -4.82 7.22
N ILE A 257 15.40 -4.55 6.12
CA ILE A 257 16.87 -4.54 6.11
C ILE A 257 17.33 -3.13 6.50
N LEU A 258 18.01 -3.02 7.65
CA LEU A 258 18.32 -1.73 8.29
C LEU A 258 19.31 -0.86 7.50
N ASP A 259 20.26 -1.48 6.85
CA ASP A 259 21.39 -0.85 6.17
C ASP A 259 21.33 -1.05 4.63
N TRP A 260 20.13 -1.25 4.09
CA TRP A 260 19.93 -1.36 2.64
C TRP A 260 20.13 -0.04 1.90
N GLY A 261 19.86 1.09 2.56
CA GLY A 261 19.90 2.42 1.98
C GLY A 261 18.55 3.14 2.06
N ARG A 262 18.37 4.19 1.25
CA ARG A 262 17.14 5.00 1.27
C ARG A 262 15.93 4.31 0.65
N GLY A 263 16.14 3.26 -0.14
CA GLY A 263 15.09 2.61 -0.93
C GLY A 263 14.86 3.29 -2.29
N HIS A 264 13.75 2.94 -2.94
CA HIS A 264 13.42 3.44 -4.28
C HIS A 264 12.56 4.70 -4.24
N ARG A 265 12.75 5.59 -5.23
CA ARG A 265 11.90 6.75 -5.39
C ARG A 265 10.49 6.29 -5.76
N PHE A 266 9.53 6.62 -4.90
CA PHE A 266 8.11 6.41 -5.13
C PHE A 266 7.44 7.73 -5.46
N GLY A 267 6.53 7.72 -6.43
CA GLY A 267 5.91 8.95 -6.84
C GLY A 267 4.73 8.74 -7.77
N VAL A 268 4.46 9.76 -8.54
CA VAL A 268 3.34 9.85 -9.45
C VAL A 268 3.84 9.86 -10.89
N VAL A 269 3.24 9.00 -11.73
CA VAL A 269 3.46 8.99 -13.18
C VAL A 269 2.34 9.76 -13.85
N LEU A 270 2.70 10.68 -14.71
CA LEU A 270 1.82 11.56 -15.47
C LEU A 270 2.01 11.32 -16.97
N GLY A 271 0.93 11.43 -17.71
CA GLY A 271 0.94 11.33 -19.17
C GLY A 271 0.58 12.64 -19.85
N GLN A 272 -0.48 12.63 -20.64
CA GLN A 272 -0.95 13.79 -21.40
C GLN A 272 -1.30 15.00 -20.52
N LYS A 273 -1.75 14.73 -19.27
CA LYS A 273 -2.21 15.78 -18.35
C LYS A 273 -1.11 16.28 -17.39
N ARG A 274 0.16 16.09 -17.72
CA ARG A 274 1.31 16.51 -16.92
C ARG A 274 1.39 18.03 -16.64
N GLU A 275 0.76 18.85 -17.46
CA GLU A 275 0.71 20.31 -17.33
C GLU A 275 -0.67 20.81 -16.83
N ASP A 276 -1.60 19.89 -16.56
CA ASP A 276 -2.93 20.25 -16.07
C ASP A 276 -2.84 20.87 -14.67
N PRO A 277 -3.32 22.10 -14.47
CA PRO A 277 -3.17 22.81 -13.20
C PRO A 277 -3.81 22.07 -12.03
N VAL A 278 -4.94 21.37 -12.24
CA VAL A 278 -5.66 20.62 -11.21
C VAL A 278 -4.87 19.40 -10.80
N VAL A 279 -4.36 18.64 -11.78
CA VAL A 279 -3.51 17.46 -11.52
C VAL A 279 -2.26 17.86 -10.77
N MET A 280 -1.58 18.93 -11.22
CA MET A 280 -0.36 19.41 -10.58
C MET A 280 -0.59 20.01 -9.18
N ALA A 281 -1.74 20.65 -8.95
CA ALA A 281 -2.09 21.11 -7.62
C ALA A 281 -2.29 19.94 -6.64
N TYR A 282 -2.97 18.89 -7.10
CA TYR A 282 -3.12 17.65 -6.32
C TYR A 282 -1.78 16.98 -6.02
N VAL A 283 -0.89 16.86 -7.01
CA VAL A 283 0.46 16.28 -6.82
C VAL A 283 1.27 17.08 -5.80
N ARG A 284 1.27 18.43 -5.89
CA ARG A 284 1.94 19.29 -4.90
C ARG A 284 1.37 19.12 -3.49
N ALA A 285 0.04 18.99 -3.36
CA ALA A 285 -0.58 18.73 -2.07
C ALA A 285 -0.14 17.37 -1.49
N LEU A 286 -0.02 16.34 -2.34
CA LEU A 286 0.51 15.03 -1.92
C LEU A 286 1.98 15.14 -1.46
N GLN A 287 2.83 15.87 -2.17
CA GLN A 287 4.23 16.08 -1.78
C GLN A 287 4.34 16.72 -0.39
N GLN A 288 3.44 17.64 -0.06
CA GLN A 288 3.41 18.30 1.25
C GLN A 288 2.86 17.40 2.38
N LEU A 289 1.83 16.61 2.10
CA LEU A 289 1.10 15.86 3.12
C LEU A 289 1.69 14.46 3.36
N LEU A 290 2.09 13.73 2.31
CA LEU A 290 2.49 12.33 2.45
C LEU A 290 3.71 12.11 3.37
N PRO A 291 4.74 12.96 3.40
CA PRO A 291 5.84 12.78 4.35
C PRO A 291 5.39 12.77 5.81
N SER A 292 4.44 13.63 6.17
CA SER A 292 3.87 13.69 7.53
C SER A 292 2.94 12.52 7.86
N LEU A 293 2.33 11.92 6.84
CA LEU A 293 1.41 10.80 6.97
C LEU A 293 2.09 9.43 6.83
N SER A 294 3.36 9.42 6.47
CA SER A 294 4.11 8.20 6.16
C SER A 294 4.10 7.17 7.28
N GLU A 295 4.22 7.63 8.54
CA GLU A 295 4.18 6.74 9.69
C GLU A 295 2.81 6.06 9.85
N LYS A 296 1.71 6.77 9.56
CA LYS A 296 0.36 6.20 9.55
C LYS A 296 0.14 5.25 8.37
N LEU A 297 0.73 5.56 7.22
CA LEU A 297 0.58 4.76 6.00
C LEU A 297 1.41 3.46 6.04
N PHE A 298 2.63 3.53 6.55
CA PHE A 298 3.61 2.45 6.42
C PHE A 298 4.18 1.99 7.77
N GLY A 299 3.77 2.60 8.91
CA GLY A 299 4.42 2.37 10.18
C GLY A 299 5.90 2.79 10.20
N LEU A 300 6.32 3.60 9.23
CA LEU A 300 7.69 4.02 8.97
C LEU A 300 7.70 5.50 8.63
N LYS A 301 8.65 6.26 9.21
CA LYS A 301 8.92 7.62 8.77
C LYS A 301 9.70 7.55 7.45
N LEU A 302 9.13 8.06 6.38
CA LEU A 302 9.75 8.09 5.07
C LEU A 302 10.46 9.43 4.83
N GLU A 303 11.58 9.38 4.11
CA GLU A 303 12.30 10.57 3.72
C GLU A 303 11.68 11.18 2.46
N PRO A 304 11.38 12.48 2.44
CA PRO A 304 10.97 13.17 1.23
C PRO A 304 12.10 13.16 0.20
N VAL A 305 11.76 13.20 -1.07
CA VAL A 305 12.74 13.41 -2.14
C VAL A 305 13.01 14.90 -2.20
N GLU A 306 14.26 15.31 -1.97
CA GLU A 306 14.69 16.71 -2.15
C GLU A 306 14.53 17.09 -3.62
N GLU A 307 13.89 18.22 -3.89
CA GLU A 307 13.84 18.78 -5.24
C GLU A 307 15.26 19.18 -5.64
N SER A 308 15.79 18.53 -6.67
CA SER A 308 17.09 18.83 -7.27
C SER A 308 16.97 19.91 -8.34
#